data_c9544ef736d257546627988fe160a96a
#
_entry.id   c9544ef736d257546627988fe160a96a
#
_cell.length_a   1.000
_cell.length_b   1.000
_cell.length_c   1.000
_cell.angle_alpha   90.00
_cell.angle_beta   90.00
_cell.angle_gamma   90.00
#
_symmetry.space_group_name_H-M   'P 1'
#
loop_
_entity.id
_entity.type
_entity.pdbx_description
1 polymer ?
#
loop_
_entity_poly.entity_id
_entity_poly.type
_entity_poly.pdbx_seq_one_letter_code
_entity_poly.pdbx_strand_id
1 'polypeptide(L)'
;MNSNIKMKKQYFPFLFFFLLTSLSGWSQSKVTSFIIEAPQLQTSKKIWLYLPHNYETSEKKYPAIYMHDGQNLFDDKTAFAGEWRVDETLDSLKAEVIIVGIESSNEKRMDELTPFPNEKYGGGKADTYLDFIVTTLKPHIDTNYKTKTGKMNTAIAGSSLGGLVSYYAILK
;
A
#
# COMPACT_ATOMS: atom_id res chain seq x y z
N MET A 1 34.60 81.60 -17.80
CA MET A 1 33.17 81.24 -17.69
C MET A 1 33.10 79.74 -17.63
N ASN A 2 33.22 79.17 -16.38
CA ASN A 2 33.23 77.71 -16.16
C ASN A 2 31.90 77.29 -15.61
N SER A 3 31.15 76.52 -16.38
CA SER A 3 29.86 75.90 -15.95
C SER A 3 30.12 74.50 -15.42
N ASN A 4 30.11 74.30 -14.12
CA ASN A 4 30.15 73.02 -13.47
C ASN A 4 28.77 72.31 -13.56
N ILE A 5 28.66 71.31 -14.42
CA ILE A 5 27.48 70.46 -14.48
C ILE A 5 27.65 69.38 -13.40
N LYS A 6 26.89 69.47 -12.32
CA LYS A 6 26.76 68.42 -11.29
C LYS A 6 25.81 67.36 -11.81
N MET A 7 26.31 66.18 -12.18
CA MET A 7 25.49 65.02 -12.43
C MET A 7 24.94 64.44 -11.11
N LYS A 8 23.62 64.44 -10.93
CA LYS A 8 22.95 63.72 -9.84
C LYS A 8 22.94 62.21 -10.16
N LYS A 9 23.59 61.42 -9.33
CA LYS A 9 23.49 59.99 -9.36
C LYS A 9 22.08 59.59 -8.91
N GLN A 10 21.29 59.05 -9.83
CA GLN A 10 19.95 58.49 -9.58
C GLN A 10 20.13 57.03 -9.17
N TYR A 11 19.96 56.75 -7.89
CA TYR A 11 19.92 55.36 -7.39
C TYR A 11 18.58 54.76 -7.73
N PHE A 12 18.54 53.79 -8.60
CA PHE A 12 17.36 52.96 -8.92
C PHE A 12 17.33 51.83 -7.89
N PRO A 13 16.32 51.76 -7.01
CA PRO A 13 16.22 50.62 -6.08
C PRO A 13 15.84 49.39 -6.86
N PHE A 14 16.77 48.45 -6.96
CA PHE A 14 16.53 47.10 -7.51
C PHE A 14 15.67 46.36 -6.49
N LEU A 15 14.33 46.34 -6.72
CA LEU A 15 13.41 45.59 -5.93
C LEU A 15 13.57 44.11 -6.32
N PHE A 16 14.35 43.36 -5.51
CA PHE A 16 14.53 41.91 -5.67
C PHE A 16 13.23 41.23 -5.22
N PHE A 17 12.36 40.96 -6.19
CA PHE A 17 11.15 40.17 -5.98
C PHE A 17 11.55 38.73 -5.77
N PHE A 18 11.67 38.30 -4.51
CA PHE A 18 11.91 36.91 -4.15
C PHE A 18 10.63 36.13 -4.44
N LEU A 19 10.52 35.53 -5.62
CA LEU A 19 9.45 34.64 -5.98
C LEU A 19 9.64 33.33 -5.16
N LEU A 20 9.00 33.25 -4.00
CA LEU A 20 8.84 32.02 -3.24
C LEU A 20 7.95 31.08 -4.06
N THR A 21 8.57 30.34 -4.98
CA THR A 21 7.93 29.15 -5.54
C THR A 21 7.83 28.12 -4.42
N SER A 22 6.66 28.02 -3.81
CA SER A 22 6.31 26.85 -3.01
C SER A 22 6.40 25.64 -3.94
N LEU A 23 7.50 24.92 -3.87
CA LEU A 23 7.62 23.57 -4.39
C LEU A 23 6.62 22.74 -3.60
N SER A 24 5.38 22.65 -4.09
CA SER A 24 4.45 21.62 -3.66
C SER A 24 5.10 20.30 -4.02
N GLY A 25 5.86 19.74 -3.09
CA GLY A 25 6.43 18.40 -3.23
C GLY A 25 5.24 17.45 -3.41
N TRP A 26 5.05 16.94 -4.60
CA TRP A 26 4.13 15.86 -4.85
C TRP A 26 4.70 14.65 -4.10
N SER A 27 4.11 14.32 -2.96
CA SER A 27 4.47 13.11 -2.24
C SER A 27 4.09 11.93 -3.13
N GLN A 28 5.08 11.16 -3.53
CA GLN A 28 4.92 9.96 -4.34
C GLN A 28 4.24 8.88 -3.49
N SER A 29 3.47 8.00 -4.11
CA SER A 29 3.00 6.77 -3.48
C SER A 29 4.19 5.92 -2.99
N LYS A 30 3.97 5.09 -2.01
CA LYS A 30 5.05 4.34 -1.36
C LYS A 30 4.70 2.86 -1.25
N VAL A 31 5.54 2.01 -1.83
CA VAL A 31 5.52 0.58 -1.59
C VAL A 31 6.60 0.22 -0.57
N THR A 32 6.22 -0.51 0.47
CA THR A 32 7.13 -1.01 1.52
C THR A 32 6.75 -2.43 1.91
N SER A 33 7.58 -3.09 2.72
CA SER A 33 7.23 -4.39 3.30
C SER A 33 7.74 -4.52 4.72
N PHE A 34 7.07 -5.35 5.51
CA PHE A 34 7.48 -5.72 6.87
C PHE A 34 7.13 -7.18 7.16
N ILE A 35 7.73 -7.73 8.22
CA ILE A 35 7.42 -9.07 8.71
C ILE A 35 6.52 -8.95 9.93
N ILE A 36 5.49 -9.79 10.00
CA ILE A 36 4.61 -9.92 11.16
C ILE A 36 4.51 -11.37 11.60
N GLU A 37 4.49 -11.60 12.91
CA GLU A 37 4.20 -12.92 13.44
C GLU A 37 2.76 -13.33 13.15
N ALA A 38 2.57 -14.56 12.71
CA ALA A 38 1.29 -15.18 12.42
C ALA A 38 1.10 -16.42 13.32
N PRO A 39 0.77 -16.22 14.61
CA PRO A 39 0.68 -17.33 15.58
C PRO A 39 -0.30 -18.42 15.14
N GLN A 40 -1.41 -18.03 14.51
CA GLN A 40 -2.42 -18.94 13.97
C GLN A 40 -1.81 -19.92 12.94
N LEU A 41 -0.85 -19.44 12.17
CA LEU A 41 -0.17 -20.21 11.12
C LEU A 41 1.16 -20.83 11.58
N GLN A 42 1.55 -20.58 12.84
CA GLN A 42 2.82 -21.01 13.43
C GLN A 42 4.04 -20.59 12.58
N THR A 43 4.00 -19.36 12.04
CA THR A 43 5.06 -18.80 11.20
C THR A 43 5.00 -17.27 11.25
N SER A 44 5.95 -16.61 10.60
CA SER A 44 5.82 -15.19 10.27
C SER A 44 5.41 -15.00 8.81
N LYS A 45 4.79 -13.87 8.51
CA LYS A 45 4.33 -13.47 7.17
C LYS A 45 4.99 -12.17 6.76
N LYS A 46 5.42 -12.10 5.52
CA LYS A 46 5.82 -10.84 4.90
C LYS A 46 4.58 -10.16 4.34
N ILE A 47 4.44 -8.89 4.71
CA ILE A 47 3.34 -8.05 4.29
C ILE A 47 3.90 -6.94 3.42
N TRP A 48 3.33 -6.77 2.25
CA TRP A 48 3.57 -5.68 1.34
C TRP A 48 2.54 -4.59 1.58
N LEU A 49 2.97 -3.34 1.53
CA LEU A 49 2.08 -2.22 1.81
C LEU A 49 2.27 -1.14 0.75
N TYR A 50 1.18 -0.81 0.07
CA TYR A 50 1.09 0.39 -0.76
C TYR A 50 0.33 1.48 -0.01
N LEU A 51 0.92 2.66 0.05
CA LEU A 51 0.33 3.87 0.61
C LEU A 51 0.09 4.88 -0.53
N PRO A 52 -1.11 5.47 -0.63
CA PRO A 52 -1.45 6.34 -1.75
C PRO A 52 -0.68 7.66 -1.74
N HIS A 53 -0.73 8.39 -2.86
CA HIS A 53 -0.21 9.75 -2.95
C HIS A 53 -0.66 10.61 -1.77
N ASN A 54 0.23 11.44 -1.28
CA ASN A 54 -0.02 12.37 -0.17
C ASN A 54 -0.39 11.70 1.17
N TYR A 55 -0.19 10.39 1.32
CA TYR A 55 -0.48 9.70 2.57
C TYR A 55 0.21 10.36 3.77
N GLU A 56 1.50 10.68 3.65
CA GLU A 56 2.29 11.25 4.75
C GLU A 56 1.80 12.66 5.16
N THR A 57 1.38 13.46 4.20
CA THR A 57 0.96 14.85 4.40
C THR A 57 -0.53 15.03 4.68
N SER A 58 -1.32 13.98 4.49
CA SER A 58 -2.77 14.00 4.66
C SER A 58 -3.19 13.49 6.04
N GLU A 59 -4.18 14.14 6.64
CA GLU A 59 -4.88 13.63 7.84
C GLU A 59 -6.04 12.69 7.51
N LYS A 60 -6.29 12.41 6.23
CA LYS A 60 -7.35 11.50 5.79
C LYS A 60 -7.11 10.08 6.27
N LYS A 61 -8.22 9.35 6.46
CA LYS A 61 -8.21 7.90 6.60
C LYS A 61 -8.65 7.25 5.28
N TYR A 62 -8.09 6.09 4.98
CA TYR A 62 -8.23 5.40 3.70
C TYR A 62 -8.92 4.04 3.87
N PRO A 63 -9.75 3.60 2.92
CA PRO A 63 -10.16 2.20 2.87
C PRO A 63 -8.94 1.31 2.65
N ALA A 64 -9.03 0.04 3.06
CA ALA A 64 -7.96 -0.93 2.89
C ALA A 64 -8.43 -2.16 2.12
N ILE A 65 -7.59 -2.64 1.17
CA ILE A 65 -7.81 -3.89 0.45
C ILE A 65 -6.70 -4.86 0.84
N TYR A 66 -7.09 -6.01 1.39
CA TYR A 66 -6.19 -7.11 1.71
C TYR A 66 -6.09 -8.02 0.47
N MET A 67 -4.91 -8.13 -0.09
CA MET A 67 -4.67 -8.90 -1.32
C MET A 67 -3.78 -10.10 -1.06
N HIS A 68 -4.23 -11.26 -1.51
CA HIS A 68 -3.42 -12.48 -1.45
C HIS A 68 -2.31 -12.45 -2.49
N ASP A 69 -1.30 -13.29 -2.30
CA ASP A 69 -0.14 -13.39 -3.18
C ASP A 69 0.61 -12.05 -3.33
N GLY A 70 0.86 -11.39 -2.20
CA GLY A 70 1.46 -10.06 -2.11
C GLY A 70 2.77 -9.89 -2.89
N GLN A 71 3.54 -10.96 -3.09
CA GLN A 71 4.76 -10.98 -3.88
C GLN A 71 4.54 -10.68 -5.36
N ASN A 72 3.30 -10.81 -5.87
CA ASN A 72 2.99 -10.59 -7.28
C ASN A 72 2.50 -9.15 -7.58
N LEU A 73 2.33 -8.30 -6.57
CA LEU A 73 1.55 -7.07 -6.73
C LEU A 73 2.35 -5.89 -7.28
N PHE A 74 3.64 -5.77 -6.91
CA PHE A 74 4.38 -4.50 -6.99
C PHE A 74 5.80 -4.59 -7.58
N ASP A 75 6.32 -5.76 -7.90
CA ASP A 75 7.67 -5.91 -8.48
C ASP A 75 7.78 -7.24 -9.23
N ASP A 76 8.14 -7.17 -10.50
CA ASP A 76 8.33 -8.35 -11.38
C ASP A 76 9.41 -9.30 -10.85
N LYS A 77 10.40 -8.79 -10.11
CA LYS A 77 11.47 -9.61 -9.52
C LYS A 77 11.00 -10.53 -8.40
N THR A 78 9.90 -10.17 -7.73
CA THR A 78 9.31 -10.98 -6.66
C THR A 78 8.13 -11.81 -7.13
N ALA A 79 7.56 -11.45 -8.28
CA ALA A 79 6.37 -12.08 -8.83
C ALA A 79 6.64 -13.50 -9.33
N PHE A 80 5.75 -14.44 -8.99
CA PHE A 80 5.85 -15.83 -9.43
C PHE A 80 5.48 -16.02 -10.91
N ALA A 81 4.49 -15.28 -11.41
CA ALA A 81 3.95 -15.44 -12.76
C ALA A 81 3.69 -14.09 -13.46
N GLY A 82 4.59 -13.15 -13.24
CA GLY A 82 4.48 -11.77 -13.72
C GLY A 82 3.80 -10.85 -12.69
N GLU A 83 4.23 -9.61 -12.71
CA GLU A 83 3.73 -8.56 -11.83
C GLU A 83 2.31 -8.12 -12.22
N TRP A 84 1.50 -7.80 -11.21
CA TRP A 84 0.14 -7.29 -11.44
C TRP A 84 0.09 -5.76 -11.62
N ARG A 85 1.16 -5.07 -11.34
CA ARG A 85 1.31 -3.62 -11.50
C ARG A 85 0.22 -2.84 -10.76
N VAL A 86 -0.01 -3.22 -9.51
CA VAL A 86 -1.11 -2.66 -8.70
C VAL A 86 -0.81 -1.20 -8.34
N ASP A 87 0.40 -0.88 -7.95
CA ASP A 87 0.82 0.47 -7.58
C ASP A 87 0.78 1.43 -8.77
N GLU A 88 1.29 1.07 -9.95
CA GLU A 88 1.21 1.93 -11.13
C GLU A 88 -0.24 2.15 -11.57
N THR A 89 -1.08 1.12 -11.45
CA THR A 89 -2.50 1.23 -11.76
C THR A 89 -3.19 2.20 -10.80
N LEU A 90 -2.97 2.06 -9.50
CA LEU A 90 -3.56 2.93 -8.48
C LEU A 90 -3.04 4.37 -8.58
N ASP A 91 -1.76 4.54 -8.89
CA ASP A 91 -1.14 5.84 -9.13
C ASP A 91 -1.74 6.55 -10.34
N SER A 92 -1.91 5.82 -11.44
CA SER A 92 -2.57 6.33 -12.65
C SER A 92 -4.02 6.78 -12.38
N LEU A 93 -4.73 6.02 -11.56
CA LEU A 93 -6.11 6.32 -11.15
C LEU A 93 -6.19 7.37 -10.03
N LYS A 94 -5.07 7.75 -9.43
CA LYS A 94 -5.01 8.58 -8.21
C LYS A 94 -5.89 8.02 -7.09
N ALA A 95 -5.88 6.70 -6.94
CA ALA A 95 -6.77 6.00 -6.01
C ALA A 95 -6.38 6.28 -4.56
N GLU A 96 -7.34 6.66 -3.75
CA GLU A 96 -7.16 6.93 -2.32
C GLU A 96 -7.45 5.65 -1.50
N VAL A 97 -6.57 4.64 -1.59
CA VAL A 97 -6.72 3.31 -0.97
C VAL A 97 -5.37 2.80 -0.46
N ILE A 98 -5.39 2.05 0.63
CA ILE A 98 -4.23 1.29 1.13
C ILE A 98 -4.34 -0.14 0.60
N ILE A 99 -3.25 -0.70 0.06
CA ILE A 99 -3.18 -2.12 -0.26
C ILE A 99 -2.30 -2.83 0.78
N VAL A 100 -2.81 -3.94 1.30
CA VAL A 100 -2.13 -4.82 2.23
C VAL A 100 -1.94 -6.16 1.53
N GLY A 101 -0.78 -6.34 0.89
CA GLY A 101 -0.43 -7.56 0.18
C GLY A 101 0.13 -8.61 1.13
N ILE A 102 -0.47 -9.79 1.19
CA ILE A 102 -0.06 -10.89 2.05
C ILE A 102 0.75 -11.88 1.22
N GLU A 103 2.05 -12.00 1.50
CA GLU A 103 2.92 -12.90 0.75
C GLU A 103 2.56 -14.37 1.02
N SER A 104 2.44 -15.14 -0.05
CA SER A 104 2.23 -16.58 0.01
C SER A 104 3.54 -17.31 -0.31
N SER A 105 3.93 -18.30 0.49
CA SER A 105 4.99 -19.22 0.11
C SER A 105 4.44 -20.33 -0.80
N ASN A 106 5.20 -20.75 -1.79
CA ASN A 106 4.78 -21.82 -2.70
C ASN A 106 4.37 -23.10 -1.97
N GLU A 107 5.05 -23.44 -0.87
CA GLU A 107 4.82 -24.66 -0.09
C GLU A 107 3.52 -24.63 0.73
N LYS A 108 3.12 -23.46 1.24
CA LYS A 108 1.96 -23.32 2.13
C LYS A 108 0.74 -22.70 1.46
N ARG A 109 0.90 -22.21 0.22
CA ARG A 109 -0.16 -21.51 -0.49
C ARG A 109 -1.43 -22.34 -0.65
N MET A 110 -1.29 -23.63 -1.01
CA MET A 110 -2.42 -24.53 -1.10
C MET A 110 -3.12 -24.70 0.24
N ASP A 111 -2.36 -24.93 1.30
CA ASP A 111 -2.89 -25.08 2.66
C ASP A 111 -3.70 -23.86 3.10
N GLU A 112 -3.10 -22.69 2.97
CA GLU A 112 -3.65 -21.43 3.49
C GLU A 112 -4.82 -20.89 2.67
N LEU A 113 -4.84 -21.11 1.35
CA LEU A 113 -5.84 -20.51 0.47
C LEU A 113 -6.98 -21.45 0.06
N THR A 114 -7.02 -22.67 0.60
CA THR A 114 -8.12 -23.59 0.33
C THR A 114 -8.89 -23.98 1.60
N PRO A 115 -10.25 -23.99 1.54
CA PRO A 115 -11.06 -24.29 2.71
C PRO A 115 -11.16 -25.78 3.03
N PHE A 116 -10.94 -26.66 2.05
CA PHE A 116 -11.08 -28.10 2.21
C PHE A 116 -9.77 -28.82 1.85
N PRO A 117 -9.39 -29.84 2.63
CA PRO A 117 -8.20 -30.63 2.32
C PRO A 117 -8.41 -31.49 1.06
N ASN A 118 -7.32 -31.69 0.32
CA ASN A 118 -7.27 -32.61 -0.78
C ASN A 118 -6.17 -33.65 -0.53
N GLU A 119 -6.45 -34.93 -0.70
CA GLU A 119 -5.52 -36.02 -0.40
C GLU A 119 -4.18 -35.92 -1.16
N LYS A 120 -4.20 -35.39 -2.38
CA LYS A 120 -3.01 -35.28 -3.23
C LYS A 120 -2.26 -33.96 -3.05
N TYR A 121 -2.99 -32.85 -2.79
CA TYR A 121 -2.43 -31.51 -2.87
C TYR A 121 -2.39 -30.78 -1.51
N GLY A 122 -2.88 -31.39 -0.43
CA GLY A 122 -3.00 -30.73 0.87
C GLY A 122 -4.17 -29.76 0.92
N GLY A 123 -4.04 -28.70 1.67
CA GLY A 123 -5.08 -27.66 1.81
C GLY A 123 -5.85 -27.76 3.13
N GLY A 124 -6.95 -27.00 3.21
CA GLY A 124 -7.91 -27.08 4.33
C GLY A 124 -7.59 -26.16 5.53
N LYS A 125 -6.67 -25.18 5.38
CA LYS A 125 -6.33 -24.26 6.48
C LYS A 125 -6.82 -22.81 6.25
N ALA A 126 -7.75 -22.61 5.32
CA ALA A 126 -8.27 -21.27 5.03
C ALA A 126 -8.88 -20.60 6.26
N ASP A 127 -9.55 -21.33 7.15
CA ASP A 127 -10.08 -20.77 8.40
C ASP A 127 -8.97 -20.18 9.28
N THR A 128 -7.88 -20.91 9.45
CA THR A 128 -6.72 -20.47 10.23
C THR A 128 -6.04 -19.26 9.60
N TYR A 129 -5.95 -19.23 8.26
CA TYR A 129 -5.41 -18.10 7.52
C TYR A 129 -6.30 -16.86 7.61
N LEU A 130 -7.61 -17.02 7.49
CA LEU A 130 -8.55 -15.91 7.65
C LEU A 130 -8.57 -15.40 9.10
N ASP A 131 -8.44 -16.29 10.11
CA ASP A 131 -8.28 -15.89 11.50
C ASP A 131 -7.04 -15.02 11.71
N PHE A 132 -5.91 -15.38 11.12
CA PHE A 132 -4.71 -14.53 11.12
C PHE A 132 -5.00 -13.14 10.54
N ILE A 133 -5.70 -13.05 9.41
CA ILE A 133 -6.04 -11.75 8.79
C ILE A 133 -6.89 -10.92 9.74
N VAL A 134 -7.93 -11.50 10.31
CA VAL A 134 -8.94 -10.79 11.10
C VAL A 134 -8.44 -10.43 12.50
N THR A 135 -7.71 -11.33 13.16
CA THR A 135 -7.37 -11.19 14.58
C THR A 135 -5.95 -10.67 14.81
N THR A 136 -5.05 -10.75 13.81
CA THR A 136 -3.65 -10.30 13.94
C THR A 136 -3.33 -9.19 12.94
N LEU A 137 -3.45 -9.46 11.64
CA LEU A 137 -2.99 -8.52 10.61
C LEU A 137 -3.84 -7.25 10.56
N LYS A 138 -5.18 -7.38 10.48
CA LYS A 138 -6.07 -6.21 10.39
C LYS A 138 -5.96 -5.28 11.60
N PRO A 139 -5.96 -5.75 12.85
CA PRO A 139 -5.72 -4.90 14.01
C PRO A 139 -4.36 -4.19 13.97
N HIS A 140 -3.30 -4.87 13.52
CA HIS A 140 -1.99 -4.26 13.34
C HIS A 140 -2.03 -3.11 12.32
N ILE A 141 -2.65 -3.33 11.16
CA ILE A 141 -2.81 -2.31 10.12
C ILE A 141 -3.65 -1.14 10.62
N ASP A 142 -4.77 -1.40 11.26
CA ASP A 142 -5.68 -0.35 11.77
C ASP A 142 -5.05 0.51 12.87
N THR A 143 -4.11 -0.07 13.64
CA THR A 143 -3.41 0.66 14.72
C THR A 143 -2.27 1.52 14.18
N ASN A 144 -1.56 1.06 13.15
CA ASN A 144 -0.32 1.68 12.70
C ASN A 144 -0.48 2.55 11.45
N TYR A 145 -1.63 2.48 10.77
CA TYR A 145 -1.88 3.21 9.52
C TYR A 145 -3.21 3.96 9.55
N LYS A 146 -3.34 4.98 8.72
CA LYS A 146 -4.53 5.84 8.64
C LYS A 146 -5.68 5.12 7.93
N THR A 147 -6.20 4.03 8.50
CA THR A 147 -7.29 3.24 7.91
C THR A 147 -8.68 3.70 8.38
N LYS A 148 -9.67 3.49 7.51
CA LYS A 148 -11.09 3.44 7.87
C LYS A 148 -11.41 2.01 8.29
N THR A 149 -11.54 1.76 9.59
CA THR A 149 -11.56 0.41 10.18
C THR A 149 -12.85 -0.40 9.98
N GLY A 150 -13.94 0.24 9.54
CA GLY A 150 -15.25 -0.40 9.41
C GLY A 150 -15.34 -1.35 8.21
N LYS A 151 -16.24 -2.35 8.30
CA LYS A 151 -16.47 -3.37 7.25
C LYS A 151 -16.77 -2.78 5.84
N MET A 152 -17.42 -1.64 5.78
CA MET A 152 -17.71 -0.95 4.52
C MET A 152 -16.47 -0.33 3.84
N ASN A 153 -15.35 -0.30 4.54
CA ASN A 153 -14.09 0.26 4.06
C ASN A 153 -12.97 -0.80 4.00
N THR A 154 -13.32 -2.06 4.14
CA THR A 154 -12.38 -3.18 4.10
C THR A 154 -12.81 -4.15 3.00
N ALA A 155 -11.87 -4.51 2.13
CA ALA A 155 -12.08 -5.51 1.10
C ALA A 155 -10.99 -6.57 1.16
N ILE A 156 -11.29 -7.74 0.61
CA ILE A 156 -10.34 -8.84 0.40
C ILE A 156 -10.38 -9.21 -1.09
N ALA A 157 -9.22 -9.48 -1.67
CA ALA A 157 -9.11 -9.75 -3.10
C ALA A 157 -7.95 -10.71 -3.42
N GLY A 158 -8.05 -11.40 -4.54
CA GLY A 158 -7.01 -12.27 -5.04
C GLY A 158 -7.41 -12.98 -6.33
N SER A 159 -6.46 -13.68 -6.93
CA SER A 159 -6.65 -14.48 -8.14
C SER A 159 -6.54 -15.97 -7.85
N SER A 160 -7.16 -16.82 -8.65
CA SER A 160 -7.08 -18.28 -8.51
C SER A 160 -7.45 -18.74 -7.09
N LEU A 161 -6.55 -19.39 -6.36
CA LEU A 161 -6.77 -19.77 -4.95
C LEU A 161 -7.00 -18.55 -4.05
N GLY A 162 -6.36 -17.40 -4.34
CA GLY A 162 -6.62 -16.14 -3.64
C GLY A 162 -8.06 -15.67 -3.86
N GLY A 163 -8.60 -15.84 -5.07
CA GLY A 163 -10.03 -15.59 -5.35
C GLY A 163 -10.93 -16.55 -4.60
N LEU A 164 -10.56 -17.85 -4.53
CA LEU A 164 -11.32 -18.87 -3.80
C LEU A 164 -11.42 -18.52 -2.31
N VAL A 165 -10.31 -18.22 -1.65
CA VAL A 165 -10.33 -17.87 -0.22
C VAL A 165 -11.03 -16.53 0.03
N SER A 166 -10.94 -15.56 -0.90
CA SER A 166 -11.69 -14.31 -0.81
C SER A 166 -13.21 -14.56 -0.85
N TYR A 167 -13.66 -15.42 -1.75
CA TYR A 167 -15.07 -15.82 -1.81
C TYR A 167 -15.50 -16.58 -0.54
N TYR A 168 -14.66 -17.50 -0.08
CA TYR A 168 -14.92 -18.24 1.17
C TYR A 168 -15.03 -17.32 2.40
N ALA A 169 -14.22 -16.28 2.45
CA ALA A 169 -14.27 -15.29 3.54
C ALA A 169 -15.62 -14.56 3.66
N ILE A 170 -16.34 -14.40 2.54
CA ILE A 170 -17.67 -13.74 2.54
C ILE A 170 -18.73 -14.64 3.19
N LEU A 171 -18.51 -15.96 3.19
CA LEU A 171 -19.44 -16.96 3.72
C LEU A 171 -19.25 -17.20 5.23
N LYS A 172 -18.23 -16.59 5.84
CA LYS A 172 -17.86 -16.69 7.26
C LYS A 172 -18.24 -15.45 8.05
#